data_c3050babff4b121350f43e1589bf258b
#
_entry.id   c3050babff4b121350f43e1589bf258b
#
_cell.length_a   1.000
_cell.length_b   1.000
_cell.length_c   1.000
_cell.angle_alpha   90.00
_cell.angle_beta   90.00
_cell.angle_gamma   90.00
#
_symmetry.space_group_name_H-M   'P 1'
#
loop_
_entity.id
_entity.type
_entity.pdbx_description
1 polymer ?
#
loop_
_entity_poly.entity_id
_entity_poly.type
_entity_poly.pdbx_seq_one_letter_code
_entity_poly.pdbx_strand_id
1 'polypeptide(L)'
;MKFYTEEITVMVDGTSAVAITEKATDIEARSSFHQIMASAMINENVASIHAEAKNSVGGIYESATWTAPAPEPAHEPAPEPVEEPVPAE
;
A
#
# COMPACT_ATOMS: atom_id res chain seq x y z
N MET A 1 14.28 23.81 -6.62
CA MET A 1 13.29 23.02 -5.87
C MET A 1 13.67 21.56 -5.95
N LYS A 2 13.51 20.84 -4.86
CA LYS A 2 13.81 19.42 -4.83
C LYS A 2 12.52 18.62 -4.77
N PHE A 3 12.57 17.41 -5.25
CA PHE A 3 11.41 16.50 -5.30
C PHE A 3 11.76 15.23 -4.56
N TYR A 4 10.78 14.65 -3.87
CA TYR A 4 11.01 13.50 -3.01
C TYR A 4 9.89 12.49 -3.16
N THR A 5 10.24 11.23 -2.93
CA THR A 5 9.26 10.18 -2.70
C THR A 5 9.47 9.69 -1.28
N GLU A 6 8.45 9.79 -0.44
CA GLU A 6 8.50 9.33 0.94
C GLU A 6 7.67 8.07 1.08
N GLU A 7 8.19 7.13 1.85
CA GLU A 7 7.55 5.83 2.01
C GLU A 7 7.62 5.44 3.48
N ILE A 8 6.47 5.13 4.07
CA ILE A 8 6.37 4.65 5.44
C ILE A 8 5.76 3.26 5.38
N THR A 9 6.54 2.25 5.70
CA THR A 9 6.13 0.85 5.56
C THR A 9 6.00 0.22 6.93
N VAL A 10 4.88 -0.47 7.17
CA VAL A 10 4.69 -1.28 8.37
C VAL A 10 4.62 -2.73 7.93
N MET A 11 5.47 -3.55 8.53
CA MET A 11 5.56 -4.97 8.19
C MET A 11 4.59 -5.77 9.04
N VAL A 12 4.28 -6.99 8.60
CA VAL A 12 3.34 -7.85 9.31
C VAL A 12 3.84 -8.25 10.71
N ASP A 13 5.14 -8.17 10.95
CA ASP A 13 5.71 -8.47 12.27
C ASP A 13 5.69 -7.25 13.21
N GLY A 14 5.14 -6.13 12.75
CA GLY A 14 5.03 -4.90 13.55
C GLY A 14 6.18 -3.93 13.38
N THR A 15 7.24 -4.30 12.68
CA THR A 15 8.33 -3.35 12.43
C THR A 15 7.91 -2.34 11.38
N SER A 16 8.53 -1.18 11.43
CA SER A 16 8.25 -0.12 10.46
C SER A 16 9.54 0.52 10.00
N ALA A 17 9.47 1.13 8.82
CA ALA A 17 10.61 1.82 8.23
C ALA A 17 10.11 3.02 7.45
N VAL A 18 10.95 4.06 7.43
CA VAL A 18 10.69 5.27 6.66
C VAL A 18 11.84 5.44 5.69
N ALA A 19 11.52 5.66 4.42
CA ALA A 19 12.52 5.93 3.40
C ALA A 19 12.11 7.19 2.65
N ILE A 20 13.07 8.09 2.44
CA ILE A 20 12.84 9.30 1.68
C ILE A 20 13.91 9.33 0.59
N THR A 21 13.47 9.40 -0.66
CA THR A 21 14.38 9.39 -1.80
C THR A 21 14.23 10.69 -2.57
N GLU A 22 15.33 11.37 -2.81
CA GLU A 22 15.33 12.58 -3.62
C GLU A 22 15.29 12.19 -5.10
N LYS A 23 14.49 12.93 -5.86
CA LYS A 23 14.35 12.73 -7.29
C LYS A 23 14.65 14.04 -8.02
N ALA A 24 15.00 13.93 -9.29
CA ALA A 24 15.37 15.10 -10.08
C ALA A 24 14.15 15.89 -10.56
N THR A 25 13.01 15.23 -10.76
CA THR A 25 11.80 15.87 -11.28
C THR A 25 10.58 15.37 -10.53
N ASP A 26 9.48 16.13 -10.64
CA ASP A 26 8.20 15.70 -10.07
C ASP A 26 7.70 14.42 -10.73
N ILE A 27 7.96 14.26 -12.02
CA ILE A 27 7.54 13.06 -12.74
C ILE A 27 8.24 11.83 -12.18
N GLU A 28 9.55 11.95 -11.89
CA GLU A 28 10.28 10.83 -11.29
C GLU A 28 9.79 10.50 -9.88
N ALA A 29 9.48 11.53 -9.10
CA ALA A 29 8.95 11.32 -7.75
C ALA A 29 7.59 10.62 -7.82
N ARG A 30 6.73 11.02 -8.75
CA ARG A 30 5.42 10.42 -8.92
C ARG A 30 5.52 8.99 -9.45
N SER A 31 6.44 8.76 -10.40
CA SER A 31 6.67 7.41 -10.92
C SER A 31 7.14 6.47 -9.82
N SER A 32 8.06 6.93 -8.98
CA SER A 32 8.55 6.17 -7.85
C SER A 32 7.42 5.85 -6.87
N PHE A 33 6.55 6.83 -6.61
CA PHE A 33 5.38 6.62 -5.76
C PHE A 33 4.52 5.47 -6.28
N HIS A 34 4.22 5.46 -7.57
CA HIS A 34 3.38 4.39 -8.13
C HIS A 34 4.06 3.03 -8.07
N GLN A 35 5.38 2.99 -8.27
CA GLN A 35 6.13 1.75 -8.16
C GLN A 35 6.11 1.20 -6.74
N ILE A 36 6.25 2.09 -5.75
CA ILE A 36 6.19 1.71 -4.35
C ILE A 36 4.82 1.10 -4.01
N MET A 37 3.75 1.76 -4.43
CA MET A 37 2.41 1.28 -4.13
C MET A 37 2.15 -0.06 -4.81
N ALA A 38 2.58 -0.22 -6.05
CA ALA A 38 2.42 -1.49 -6.77
C ALA A 38 3.20 -2.62 -6.10
N SER A 39 4.42 -2.34 -5.65
CA SER A 39 5.24 -3.34 -4.98
C SER A 39 4.64 -3.78 -3.65
N ALA A 40 4.06 -2.85 -2.90
CA ALA A 40 3.45 -3.16 -1.62
C ALA A 40 2.34 -4.17 -1.76
N MET A 41 1.55 -4.04 -2.81
CA MET A 41 0.39 -4.90 -3.03
C MET A 41 0.74 -6.36 -3.24
N ILE A 42 1.96 -6.64 -3.70
CA ILE A 42 2.38 -8.01 -3.98
C ILE A 42 3.38 -8.53 -2.96
N ASN A 43 3.68 -7.76 -1.92
CA ASN A 43 4.63 -8.16 -0.90
C ASN A 43 3.88 -8.69 0.32
N GLU A 44 3.97 -9.99 0.56
CA GLU A 44 3.23 -10.64 1.64
C GLU A 44 3.67 -10.20 3.03
N ASN A 45 4.85 -9.58 3.14
CA ASN A 45 5.37 -9.18 4.44
C ASN A 45 4.95 -7.76 4.83
N VAL A 46 4.30 -7.02 3.94
CA VAL A 46 3.89 -5.64 4.21
C VAL A 46 2.47 -5.62 4.73
N ALA A 47 2.27 -5.05 5.92
CA ALA A 47 0.94 -4.87 6.49
C ALA A 47 0.27 -3.60 5.97
N SER A 48 1.04 -2.53 5.84
CA SER A 48 0.53 -1.29 5.26
C SER A 48 1.68 -0.44 4.74
N ILE A 49 1.36 0.47 3.84
CA ILE A 49 2.32 1.43 3.34
C ILE A 49 1.60 2.74 3.07
N HIS A 50 2.25 3.83 3.45
CA HIS A 50 1.82 5.17 3.07
C HIS A 50 2.94 5.79 2.26
N ALA A 51 2.63 6.31 1.09
CA ALA A 51 3.63 6.92 0.23
C ALA A 51 3.16 8.28 -0.26
N GLU A 52 4.10 9.16 -0.51
CA GLU A 52 3.84 10.51 -1.01
C GLU A 52 4.90 10.88 -2.03
N ALA A 53 4.47 11.58 -3.08
CA ALA A 53 5.38 12.26 -3.99
C ALA A 53 5.21 13.74 -3.73
N LYS A 54 6.29 14.41 -3.32
CA LYS A 54 6.20 15.79 -2.83
C LYS A 54 7.43 16.60 -3.22
N ASN A 55 7.37 17.90 -2.96
CA ASN A 55 8.49 18.80 -3.23
C ASN A 55 8.98 19.45 -1.95
N SER A 56 10.09 20.18 -2.06
CA SER A 56 10.77 20.77 -0.90
C SER A 56 10.06 22.01 -0.33
N VAL A 57 9.03 22.49 -0.99
CA VAL A 57 8.28 23.67 -0.52
C VAL A 57 6.89 23.29 -0.01
N GLY A 58 6.67 22.00 0.27
CA GLY A 58 5.43 21.56 0.90
C GLY A 58 4.33 21.12 -0.04
N GLY A 59 4.57 21.12 -1.34
CA GLY A 59 3.59 20.64 -2.30
C GLY A 59 3.57 19.11 -2.33
N ILE A 60 2.38 18.52 -2.37
CA ILE A 60 2.21 17.09 -2.47
C ILE A 60 1.52 16.81 -3.80
N TYR A 61 2.18 16.02 -4.64
CA TYR A 61 1.63 15.68 -5.95
C TYR A 61 0.73 14.45 -5.89
N GLU A 62 1.12 13.45 -5.09
CA GLU A 62 0.35 12.22 -4.93
C GLU A 62 0.57 11.70 -3.51
N SER A 63 -0.47 11.10 -2.96
CA SER A 63 -0.42 10.53 -1.62
C SER A 63 -1.44 9.41 -1.55
N ALA A 64 -1.06 8.29 -0.98
CA ALA A 64 -1.97 7.16 -0.83
C ALA A 64 -1.50 6.26 0.29
N THR A 65 -2.46 5.53 0.86
CA THR A 65 -2.20 4.49 1.85
C THR A 65 -2.81 3.20 1.35
N TRP A 66 -2.03 2.14 1.40
CA TRP A 66 -2.53 0.80 1.12
C TRP A 66 -2.40 -0.03 2.38
N THR A 67 -3.42 -0.80 2.69
CA THR A 67 -3.42 -1.69 3.85
C THR A 67 -3.76 -3.09 3.36
N ALA A 68 -2.96 -4.04 3.79
CA ALA A 68 -3.18 -5.42 3.40
C ALA A 68 -4.51 -5.92 3.95
N PRO A 69 -5.23 -6.76 3.20
CA PRO A 69 -6.46 -7.36 3.73
C PRO A 69 -6.14 -8.17 4.97
N ALA A 70 -7.04 -8.15 5.93
CA ALA A 70 -6.87 -8.95 7.13
C ALA A 70 -6.78 -10.42 6.74
N PRO A 71 -5.91 -11.19 7.43
CA PRO A 71 -5.87 -12.62 7.15
C PRO A 71 -7.24 -13.21 7.40
N GLU A 72 -7.64 -14.07 6.49
CA GLU A 72 -8.91 -14.72 6.61
C GLU A 72 -8.89 -15.62 7.82
N PRO A 73 -9.72 -15.37 8.80
CA PRO A 73 -9.91 -16.39 9.77
C PRO A 73 -10.67 -17.43 9.01
N ALA A 74 -10.14 -18.23 8.62
CA ALA A 74 -10.85 -19.20 7.85
C ALA A 74 -12.25 -18.73 7.53
N HIS A 75 -12.55 -18.11 7.23
CA HIS A 75 -13.37 -17.73 6.96
C HIS A 75 -14.09 -17.96 6.62
N GLU A 76 -14.25 -17.74 6.69
CA GLU A 76 -14.82 -17.92 6.50
C GLU A 76 -15.46 -18.23 5.91
N PRO A 77 -15.87 -18.46 5.92
CA PRO A 77 -16.41 -18.78 5.45
C PRO A 77 -17.21 -18.73 4.84
N ALA A 78 -17.39 -18.79 4.93
CA ALA A 78 -17.96 -18.87 4.49
C ALA A 78 -18.78 -18.93 3.85
N PRO A 79 -18.94 -18.94 3.84
CA PRO A 79 -19.63 -19.10 3.33
C PRO A 79 -20.39 -19.34 2.75
N GLU A 80 -20.55 -19.26 2.91
CA GLU A 80 -21.04 -19.48 2.54
C GLU A 80 -21.75 -19.93 2.00
N PRO A 81 -22.14 -20.09 1.95
CA PRO A 81 -22.76 -20.56 1.61
C PRO A 81 -23.47 -20.92 1.00
N VAL A 82 -23.63 -20.91 1.16
CA VAL A 82 -24.03 -21.23 0.73
C VAL A 82 -24.68 -21.62 0.17
N GLU A 83 -24.75 -21.65 0.32
CA GLU A 83 -25.20 -21.93 -0.03
C GLU A 83 -25.85 -22.34 -0.48
N GLU A 84 -26.12 -22.43 -0.38
CA GLU A 84 -26.63 -22.76 -0.60
C GLU A 84 -27.28 -23.27 -1.08
N PRO A 85 -27.63 -23.56 -0.99
CA PRO A 85 -28.23 -24.09 -1.31
C PRO A 85 -28.99 -24.52 -1.89
N VAL A 86 -29.24 -24.70 -1.78
CA VAL A 86 -29.79 -25.09 -2.14
C VAL A 86 -30.61 -25.53 -2.59
N PRO A 87 -30.91 -25.88 -2.52
CA PRO A 87 -31.58 -26.38 -2.79
C PRO A 87 -32.33 -26.75 -3.25
N ALA A 88 -32.64 -26.99 -3.15
CA ALA A 88 -33.18 -27.39 -3.48
C ALA A 88 -33.81 -27.69 -3.86
N GLU A 89 -33.98 -27.84 -3.85
CA GLU A 89 -34.41 -28.13 -4.08
C GLU A 89 -34.74 -28.12 -4.29
#